data_9ff4689594cadb8b82c6f9028abe1c62
#
_entry.id   9ff4689594cadb8b82c6f9028abe1c62
#
_cell.length_a   1.000
_cell.length_b   1.000
_cell.length_c   1.000
_cell.angle_alpha   90.00
_cell.angle_beta   90.00
_cell.angle_gamma   90.00
#
_symmetry.space_group_name_H-M   'P 1'
#
loop_
_entity.id
_entity.type
_entity.pdbx_description
1 polymer ?
#
loop_
_entity_poly.entity_id
_entity_poly.type
_entity_poly.pdbx_seq_one_letter_code
_entity_poly.pdbx_strand_id
1 'polypeptide(L)'
;MTKTKRITPDYIFESSWEVCNKVGGIYTVLSTRAKTLQSLFPDNIIFFGPDLWKETDNADFIESKTLLKGWKKYAKEKDNLNVRIGRWNIPGKPIAVLVDFQSYHEFKDTLYYEMWEKFEVDSISAYGDYDEACMFAYSAGLAIESLYFYLQLSGKNIIAHVHEWMLGMTALYLQDRIPDIATIFTTHATSIGRSICGNNKPLYSQLTNYNGDQMARELNMEAKHSLEKQTAWHVDCFTTVSELTAIECRQLLEKSPDIVTPNGFEFNFVPSAEKAEAKRKTARKTLIQVASRLTGGQIPDDALLIAISGRYEYKNKGIDLFIEAVNRVRLANPTKPIVAFIMVPADINGTQVYQNTYSTKLLFIPYYLNANDGIFNLPYYDLLIGLDLTIFPSYYEPWGYTPLESIAFSVPTITTNLAGFGLWAREEGAGGNDWKHGVRIVERTDTNYFDAAEKIKETVIDYSRLSPDKIHSIREAAHALSQKADWSHFIEYYLEAYTIAFENKDKRINKKI
;
A
#
# COMPACT_ATOMS: atom_id res chain seq x y z
N MET A 1 23.71 -7.60 21.18
CA MET A 1 23.87 -7.45 19.73
C MET A 1 24.77 -6.25 19.48
N THR A 2 25.94 -6.48 18.89
CA THR A 2 26.84 -5.41 18.43
C THR A 2 26.08 -4.62 17.36
N LYS A 3 25.87 -3.32 17.58
CA LYS A 3 25.28 -2.44 16.56
C LYS A 3 26.18 -2.48 15.32
N THR A 4 25.73 -3.17 14.29
CA THR A 4 26.40 -3.14 12.98
C THR A 4 26.51 -1.68 12.56
N LYS A 5 27.68 -1.23 12.12
CA LYS A 5 27.89 0.15 11.70
C LYS A 5 27.01 0.40 10.47
N ARG A 6 26.04 1.30 10.60
CA ARG A 6 25.12 1.65 9.52
C ARG A 6 25.88 2.20 8.32
N ILE A 7 25.59 1.68 7.13
CA ILE A 7 26.14 2.17 5.87
C ILE A 7 25.12 3.14 5.26
N THR A 8 25.55 4.36 5.00
CA THR A 8 24.69 5.43 4.47
C THR A 8 24.80 5.48 2.95
N PRO A 9 23.67 5.47 2.21
CA PRO A 9 23.68 5.71 0.77
C PRO A 9 24.19 7.10 0.40
N ASP A 10 24.97 7.20 -0.67
CA ASP A 10 25.26 8.46 -1.34
C ASP A 10 24.11 8.85 -2.28
N TYR A 11 23.49 7.85 -2.95
CA TYR A 11 22.31 8.03 -3.79
C TYR A 11 21.33 6.87 -3.61
N ILE A 12 20.04 7.20 -3.75
CA ILE A 12 18.95 6.23 -3.79
C ILE A 12 18.16 6.44 -5.08
N PHE A 13 18.11 5.42 -5.93
CA PHE A 13 17.27 5.37 -7.12
C PHE A 13 16.09 4.47 -6.83
N GLU A 14 14.90 5.06 -6.72
CA GLU A 14 13.70 4.34 -6.34
C GLU A 14 12.72 4.27 -7.51
N SER A 15 12.31 3.07 -7.91
CA SER A 15 11.49 2.84 -9.11
C SER A 15 10.17 2.17 -8.75
N SER A 16 9.08 2.72 -9.26
CA SER A 16 7.75 2.13 -9.12
C SER A 16 6.83 2.58 -10.25
N TRP A 17 5.89 1.71 -10.62
CA TRP A 17 4.79 2.07 -11.52
C TRP A 17 3.94 3.24 -10.99
N GLU A 18 3.91 3.41 -9.67
CA GLU A 18 3.09 4.42 -9.01
C GLU A 18 3.83 5.75 -8.71
N VAL A 19 5.03 5.97 -9.23
CA VAL A 19 5.69 7.28 -9.15
C VAL A 19 4.99 8.26 -10.08
N CYS A 20 4.47 9.37 -9.52
CA CYS A 20 3.62 10.35 -10.24
C CYS A 20 2.40 9.72 -10.93
N ASN A 21 1.97 8.55 -10.50
CA ASN A 21 0.88 7.78 -11.09
C ASN A 21 0.08 7.09 -9.99
N LYS A 22 -1.01 7.71 -9.55
CA LYS A 22 -1.81 7.24 -8.42
C LYS A 22 -2.74 6.10 -8.84
N VAL A 23 -2.35 4.86 -8.56
CA VAL A 23 -3.14 3.65 -8.83
C VAL A 23 -3.59 2.98 -7.54
N GLY A 24 -2.71 2.80 -6.55
CA GLY A 24 -2.99 2.01 -5.37
C GLY A 24 -2.23 2.43 -4.11
N GLY A 25 -2.05 1.46 -3.21
CA GLY A 25 -1.41 1.69 -1.91
C GLY A 25 0.08 1.97 -1.98
N ILE A 26 0.76 1.57 -3.05
CA ILE A 26 2.19 1.83 -3.23
C ILE A 26 2.45 3.32 -3.40
N TYR A 27 1.57 4.02 -4.15
CA TYR A 27 1.60 5.48 -4.22
C TYR A 27 1.61 6.11 -2.82
N THR A 28 0.75 5.62 -1.92
CA THR A 28 0.69 6.12 -0.54
C THR A 28 1.99 5.86 0.22
N VAL A 29 2.58 4.65 0.09
CA VAL A 29 3.88 4.33 0.71
C VAL A 29 4.96 5.30 0.25
N LEU A 30 5.13 5.45 -1.07
CA LEU A 30 6.20 6.25 -1.64
C LEU A 30 5.99 7.74 -1.37
N SER A 31 4.80 8.27 -1.64
CA SER A 31 4.51 9.70 -1.53
C SER A 31 4.56 10.20 -0.10
N THR A 32 4.15 9.40 0.87
CA THR A 32 4.17 9.79 2.29
C THR A 32 5.56 9.62 2.92
N ARG A 33 6.36 8.64 2.46
CA ARG A 33 7.74 8.45 2.92
C ARG A 33 8.72 9.44 2.30
N ALA A 34 8.42 9.95 1.11
CA ALA A 34 9.34 10.77 0.32
C ALA A 34 9.87 11.99 1.08
N LYS A 35 9.05 12.65 1.90
CA LYS A 35 9.47 13.81 2.71
C LYS A 35 10.58 13.43 3.70
N THR A 36 10.43 12.31 4.39
CA THR A 36 11.43 11.82 5.35
C THR A 36 12.73 11.46 4.65
N LEU A 37 12.66 10.74 3.51
CA LEU A 37 13.84 10.41 2.71
C LEU A 37 14.51 11.66 2.13
N GLN A 38 13.75 12.62 1.61
CA GLN A 38 14.28 13.88 1.08
C GLN A 38 14.99 14.69 2.17
N SER A 39 14.51 14.63 3.41
CA SER A 39 15.17 15.30 4.54
C SER A 39 16.49 14.62 4.93
N LEU A 40 16.58 13.29 4.81
CA LEU A 40 17.79 12.52 5.11
C LEU A 40 18.82 12.57 3.96
N PHE A 41 18.33 12.59 2.71
CA PHE A 41 19.15 12.52 1.48
C PHE A 41 18.74 13.64 0.50
N PRO A 42 18.99 14.92 0.83
CA PRO A 42 18.52 16.06 0.04
C PRO A 42 18.99 15.98 -1.42
N ASP A 43 18.03 15.85 -2.36
CA ASP A 43 18.24 15.71 -3.81
C ASP A 43 19.12 14.51 -4.25
N ASN A 44 19.46 13.62 -3.32
CA ASN A 44 20.16 12.36 -3.61
C ASN A 44 19.21 11.16 -3.65
N ILE A 45 17.93 11.38 -3.39
CA ILE A 45 16.87 10.43 -3.73
C ILE A 45 16.19 10.83 -5.04
N ILE A 46 16.14 9.93 -6.01
CA ILE A 46 15.56 10.16 -7.33
C ILE A 46 14.56 9.04 -7.62
N PHE A 47 13.31 9.44 -7.86
CA PHE A 47 12.24 8.50 -8.19
C PHE A 47 12.10 8.33 -9.70
N PHE A 48 11.91 7.09 -10.15
CA PHE A 48 11.69 6.74 -11.55
C PHE A 48 10.28 6.18 -11.73
N GLY A 49 9.51 6.79 -12.62
CA GLY A 49 8.14 6.40 -12.96
C GLY A 49 7.89 6.33 -14.47
N PRO A 50 6.77 5.71 -14.90
CA PRO A 50 6.41 5.65 -16.31
C PRO A 50 5.90 6.99 -16.80
N ASP A 51 6.28 7.39 -18.03
CA ASP A 51 5.73 8.58 -18.69
C ASP A 51 4.41 8.24 -19.41
N LEU A 52 3.33 8.17 -18.64
CA LEU A 52 1.97 7.88 -19.14
C LEU A 52 1.21 9.13 -19.58
N TRP A 53 1.77 10.32 -19.30
CA TRP A 53 1.08 11.61 -19.40
C TRP A 53 1.71 12.54 -20.45
N LYS A 54 2.19 11.98 -21.56
CA LYS A 54 2.95 12.73 -22.58
C LYS A 54 2.23 13.95 -23.14
N GLU A 55 0.90 13.89 -23.27
CA GLU A 55 0.07 14.92 -23.92
C GLU A 55 -0.90 15.62 -22.94
N THR A 56 -0.87 15.28 -21.66
CA THR A 56 -1.78 15.82 -20.65
C THR A 56 -1.03 16.32 -19.43
N ASP A 57 -1.61 17.31 -18.74
CA ASP A 57 -1.07 17.80 -17.46
C ASP A 57 -1.23 16.70 -16.39
N ASN A 58 -0.13 16.37 -15.74
CA ASN A 58 -0.11 15.52 -14.58
C ASN A 58 -0.01 16.37 -13.31
N ALA A 59 -1.07 16.38 -12.48
CA ALA A 59 -1.12 17.15 -11.25
C ALA A 59 -0.03 16.75 -10.23
N ASP A 60 0.45 15.51 -10.32
CA ASP A 60 1.49 14.96 -9.44
C ASP A 60 2.92 15.29 -9.91
N PHE A 61 3.11 15.89 -11.09
CA PHE A 61 4.43 16.12 -11.65
C PHE A 61 4.65 17.58 -12.07
N ILE A 62 5.69 18.21 -11.53
CA ILE A 62 6.11 19.58 -11.89
C ILE A 62 7.39 19.48 -12.71
N GLU A 63 7.28 19.59 -14.05
CA GLU A 63 8.44 19.48 -14.93
C GLU A 63 9.41 20.65 -14.74
N SER A 64 10.72 20.35 -14.75
CA SER A 64 11.80 21.33 -14.63
C SER A 64 12.61 21.42 -15.92
N LYS A 65 12.85 22.66 -16.37
CA LYS A 65 13.71 22.93 -17.55
C LYS A 65 15.20 22.96 -17.22
N THR A 66 15.55 23.01 -15.94
CA THR A 66 16.94 23.20 -15.48
C THR A 66 17.51 21.99 -14.75
N LEU A 67 16.67 21.25 -14.03
CA LEU A 67 17.08 20.09 -13.23
C LEU A 67 17.65 18.99 -14.15
N LEU A 68 18.87 18.53 -13.85
CA LEU A 68 19.57 17.49 -14.63
C LEU A 68 19.55 17.71 -16.15
N LYS A 69 19.51 18.98 -16.60
CA LYS A 69 19.39 19.35 -18.03
C LYS A 69 20.50 18.73 -18.87
N GLY A 70 21.73 18.70 -18.36
CA GLY A 70 22.89 18.10 -19.05
C GLY A 70 22.69 16.60 -19.23
N TRP A 71 22.22 15.90 -18.22
CA TRP A 71 21.91 14.47 -18.33
C TRP A 71 20.75 14.21 -19.28
N LYS A 72 19.67 14.99 -19.25
CA LYS A 72 18.54 14.82 -20.20
C LYS A 72 19.02 14.84 -21.66
N LYS A 73 19.94 15.76 -21.99
CA LYS A 73 20.57 15.84 -23.30
C LYS A 73 21.44 14.61 -23.58
N TYR A 74 22.29 14.24 -22.65
CA TYR A 74 23.18 13.08 -22.75
C TYR A 74 22.37 11.79 -22.97
N ALA A 75 21.37 11.52 -22.14
CA ALA A 75 20.48 10.36 -22.22
C ALA A 75 19.83 10.22 -23.60
N LYS A 76 19.37 11.34 -24.18
CA LYS A 76 18.76 11.34 -25.51
C LYS A 76 19.78 11.08 -26.62
N GLU A 77 20.93 11.75 -26.59
CA GLU A 77 21.92 11.74 -27.67
C GLU A 77 22.80 10.48 -27.65
N LYS A 78 23.11 9.94 -26.47
CA LYS A 78 24.00 8.80 -26.30
C LYS A 78 23.29 7.48 -26.10
N ASP A 79 22.20 7.49 -25.32
CA ASP A 79 21.53 6.28 -24.86
C ASP A 79 20.14 6.09 -25.51
N ASN A 80 19.74 7.03 -26.38
CA ASN A 80 18.41 7.05 -27.06
C ASN A 80 17.23 6.97 -26.07
N LEU A 81 17.41 7.55 -24.87
CA LEU A 81 16.40 7.59 -23.82
C LEU A 81 15.59 8.88 -23.88
N ASN A 82 14.28 8.77 -23.86
CA ASN A 82 13.39 9.91 -23.69
C ASN A 82 12.90 9.96 -22.24
N VAL A 83 13.26 11.05 -21.55
CA VAL A 83 12.89 11.26 -20.14
C VAL A 83 12.33 12.65 -19.93
N ARG A 84 11.34 12.76 -19.01
CA ARG A 84 10.89 14.03 -18.46
C ARG A 84 11.42 14.13 -17.02
N ILE A 85 11.96 15.26 -16.64
CA ILE A 85 12.62 15.46 -15.34
C ILE A 85 11.94 16.61 -14.63
N GLY A 86 11.64 16.41 -13.35
CA GLY A 86 10.97 17.42 -12.54
C GLY A 86 10.94 17.06 -11.06
N ARG A 87 9.92 17.57 -10.39
CA ARG A 87 9.65 17.30 -8.98
C ARG A 87 8.31 16.59 -8.87
N TRP A 88 8.25 15.54 -8.07
CA TRP A 88 6.99 14.96 -7.66
C TRP A 88 6.24 15.95 -6.76
N ASN A 89 5.02 16.31 -7.09
CA ASN A 89 4.23 17.33 -6.40
C ASN A 89 3.58 16.80 -5.11
N ILE A 90 4.40 16.30 -4.23
CA ILE A 90 4.07 15.72 -2.92
C ILE A 90 4.93 16.40 -1.83
N PRO A 91 4.65 16.19 -0.53
CA PRO A 91 5.50 16.71 0.54
C PRO A 91 6.96 16.26 0.36
N GLY A 92 7.89 17.22 0.51
CA GLY A 92 9.33 17.01 0.26
C GLY A 92 9.76 17.27 -1.18
N LYS A 93 8.84 17.26 -2.15
CA LYS A 93 9.10 17.54 -3.58
C LYS A 93 10.38 16.87 -4.12
N PRO A 94 10.52 15.54 -3.97
CA PRO A 94 11.72 14.85 -4.43
C PRO A 94 11.85 14.93 -5.95
N ILE A 95 13.07 14.68 -6.45
CA ILE A 95 13.31 14.57 -7.88
C ILE A 95 12.56 13.37 -8.43
N ALA A 96 11.85 13.56 -9.55
CA ALA A 96 11.20 12.51 -10.30
C ALA A 96 11.63 12.54 -11.77
N VAL A 97 11.87 11.35 -12.31
CA VAL A 97 12.20 11.10 -13.71
C VAL A 97 11.10 10.21 -14.29
N LEU A 98 10.37 10.72 -15.26
CA LEU A 98 9.38 9.94 -16.00
C LEU A 98 10.03 9.42 -17.29
N VAL A 99 9.97 8.10 -17.48
CA VAL A 99 10.67 7.41 -18.57
C VAL A 99 9.66 6.96 -19.63
N ASP A 100 9.92 7.34 -20.89
CA ASP A 100 9.19 6.82 -22.03
C ASP A 100 9.69 5.41 -22.37
N PHE A 101 8.79 4.44 -22.34
CA PHE A 101 9.13 3.03 -22.52
C PHE A 101 8.49 2.40 -23.78
N GLN A 102 7.69 3.15 -24.53
CA GLN A 102 6.89 2.58 -25.63
C GLN A 102 7.73 1.97 -26.76
N SER A 103 8.87 2.58 -27.08
CA SER A 103 9.76 2.08 -28.14
C SER A 103 10.42 0.73 -27.82
N TYR A 104 10.46 0.35 -26.54
CA TYR A 104 11.13 -0.89 -26.12
C TYR A 104 10.31 -2.15 -26.39
N HIS A 105 9.01 -2.02 -26.70
CA HIS A 105 8.18 -3.15 -27.13
C HIS A 105 8.73 -3.89 -28.37
N GLU A 106 9.49 -3.19 -29.22
CA GLU A 106 10.15 -3.79 -30.39
C GLU A 106 11.24 -4.80 -29.99
N PHE A 107 11.80 -4.67 -28.78
CA PHE A 107 12.90 -5.49 -28.29
C PHE A 107 12.47 -6.53 -27.23
N LYS A 108 11.17 -6.63 -26.93
CA LYS A 108 10.69 -7.41 -25.78
C LYS A 108 11.11 -8.88 -25.85
N ASP A 109 11.02 -9.52 -27.02
CA ASP A 109 11.34 -10.93 -27.16
C ASP A 109 12.85 -11.19 -26.90
N THR A 110 13.71 -10.28 -27.34
CA THR A 110 15.15 -10.33 -27.05
C THR A 110 15.40 -10.15 -25.55
N LEU A 111 14.71 -9.18 -24.91
CA LEU A 111 14.83 -8.94 -23.48
C LEU A 111 14.35 -10.16 -22.68
N TYR A 112 13.23 -10.77 -23.04
CA TYR A 112 12.70 -11.96 -22.35
C TYR A 112 13.65 -13.15 -22.48
N TYR A 113 14.24 -13.33 -23.66
CA TYR A 113 15.28 -14.34 -23.84
C TYR A 113 16.50 -14.10 -22.96
N GLU A 114 17.02 -12.87 -22.88
CA GLU A 114 18.14 -12.52 -22.01
C GLU A 114 17.81 -12.73 -20.52
N MET A 115 16.59 -12.40 -20.09
CA MET A 115 16.14 -12.61 -18.71
C MET A 115 16.00 -14.09 -18.37
N TRP A 116 15.57 -14.90 -19.33
CA TRP A 116 15.56 -16.35 -19.18
C TRP A 116 16.97 -16.92 -19.07
N GLU A 117 17.86 -16.57 -20.00
CA GLU A 117 19.25 -17.08 -20.03
C GLU A 117 20.04 -16.74 -18.76
N LYS A 118 19.82 -15.54 -18.21
CA LYS A 118 20.62 -15.03 -17.08
C LYS A 118 19.99 -15.31 -15.73
N PHE A 119 18.67 -15.31 -15.66
CA PHE A 119 17.93 -15.30 -14.40
C PHE A 119 16.80 -16.31 -14.33
N GLU A 120 16.60 -17.11 -15.36
CA GLU A 120 15.50 -18.11 -15.45
C GLU A 120 14.09 -17.50 -15.29
N VAL A 121 13.90 -16.24 -15.74
CA VAL A 121 12.59 -15.58 -15.74
C VAL A 121 11.76 -16.10 -16.90
N ASP A 122 10.70 -16.87 -16.60
CA ASP A 122 9.80 -17.42 -17.60
C ASP A 122 8.72 -16.40 -17.99
N SER A 123 8.86 -15.81 -19.18
CA SER A 123 7.92 -14.86 -19.75
C SER A 123 7.07 -15.44 -20.89
N ILE A 124 7.12 -16.76 -21.15
CA ILE A 124 6.43 -17.40 -22.29
C ILE A 124 4.92 -17.27 -22.15
N SER A 125 4.39 -17.44 -20.93
CA SER A 125 2.95 -17.33 -20.63
C SER A 125 2.50 -15.89 -20.30
N ALA A 126 3.26 -14.87 -20.74
CA ALA A 126 2.94 -13.48 -20.45
C ALA A 126 1.62 -13.02 -21.09
N TYR A 127 0.82 -12.29 -20.33
CA TYR A 127 -0.44 -11.70 -20.81
C TYR A 127 -0.82 -10.45 -20.00
N GLY A 128 -1.83 -9.72 -20.49
CA GLY A 128 -2.36 -8.53 -19.82
C GLY A 128 -1.36 -7.40 -19.72
N ASP A 129 -1.12 -6.94 -18.52
CA ASP A 129 -0.25 -5.80 -18.18
C ASP A 129 1.25 -6.17 -18.04
N TYR A 130 1.62 -7.43 -18.30
CA TYR A 130 2.99 -7.90 -18.11
C TYR A 130 3.99 -7.19 -19.02
N ASP A 131 3.69 -7.13 -20.32
CA ASP A 131 4.60 -6.53 -21.32
C ASP A 131 4.84 -5.05 -21.02
N GLU A 132 3.78 -4.31 -20.70
CA GLU A 132 3.88 -2.89 -20.40
C GLU A 132 4.74 -2.63 -19.15
N ALA A 133 4.50 -3.39 -18.08
CA ALA A 133 5.29 -3.31 -16.86
C ALA A 133 6.76 -3.65 -17.09
N CYS A 134 7.05 -4.72 -17.86
CA CYS A 134 8.41 -5.15 -18.14
C CYS A 134 9.18 -4.16 -19.02
N MET A 135 8.53 -3.56 -20.03
CA MET A 135 9.16 -2.54 -20.88
C MET A 135 9.48 -1.27 -20.09
N PHE A 136 8.59 -0.86 -19.20
CA PHE A 136 8.89 0.22 -18.26
C PHE A 136 10.05 -0.15 -17.34
N ALA A 137 10.03 -1.33 -16.73
CA ALA A 137 11.09 -1.78 -15.83
C ALA A 137 12.46 -1.78 -16.51
N TYR A 138 12.54 -2.29 -17.75
CA TYR A 138 13.77 -2.28 -18.52
C TYR A 138 14.25 -0.85 -18.81
N SER A 139 13.36 0.02 -19.28
CA SER A 139 13.71 1.41 -19.58
C SER A 139 14.12 2.21 -18.34
N ALA A 140 13.54 1.91 -17.16
CA ALA A 140 13.97 2.47 -15.88
C ALA A 140 15.39 2.02 -15.51
N GLY A 141 15.72 0.75 -15.76
CA GLY A 141 17.09 0.23 -15.61
C GLY A 141 18.09 0.98 -16.49
N LEU A 142 17.76 1.16 -17.78
CA LEU A 142 18.59 1.95 -18.71
C LEU A 142 18.76 3.41 -18.26
N ALA A 143 17.68 4.04 -17.75
CA ALA A 143 17.74 5.41 -17.28
C ALA A 143 18.63 5.55 -16.03
N ILE A 144 18.58 4.59 -15.12
CA ILE A 144 19.46 4.55 -13.94
C ILE A 144 20.91 4.31 -14.38
N GLU A 145 21.17 3.39 -15.30
CA GLU A 145 22.52 3.14 -15.86
C GLU A 145 23.09 4.41 -16.51
N SER A 146 22.30 5.07 -17.36
CA SER A 146 22.70 6.33 -18.01
C SER A 146 23.05 7.42 -17.00
N LEU A 147 22.21 7.60 -15.97
CA LEU A 147 22.45 8.59 -14.91
C LEU A 147 23.66 8.25 -14.06
N TYR A 148 23.87 6.97 -13.75
CA TYR A 148 25.03 6.47 -12.99
C TYR A 148 26.35 6.84 -13.70
N PHE A 149 26.45 6.58 -14.99
CA PHE A 149 27.66 6.90 -15.77
C PHE A 149 27.82 8.40 -15.98
N TYR A 150 26.74 9.12 -16.24
CA TYR A 150 26.77 10.57 -16.41
C TYR A 150 27.28 11.30 -15.15
N LEU A 151 26.81 10.89 -13.96
CA LEU A 151 27.22 11.46 -12.67
C LEU A 151 28.54 10.86 -12.14
N GLN A 152 29.16 9.90 -12.84
CA GLN A 152 30.42 9.25 -12.45
C GLN A 152 30.35 8.66 -11.03
N LEU A 153 29.32 7.86 -10.75
CA LEU A 153 29.01 7.36 -9.42
C LEU A 153 29.81 6.11 -9.00
N SER A 154 30.81 5.68 -9.80
CA SER A 154 31.68 4.54 -9.43
C SER A 154 32.34 4.79 -8.07
N GLY A 155 32.32 3.77 -7.21
CA GLY A 155 32.85 3.84 -5.85
C GLY A 155 31.98 4.57 -4.82
N LYS A 156 30.77 4.98 -5.20
CA LYS A 156 29.76 5.53 -4.29
C LYS A 156 28.82 4.43 -3.76
N ASN A 157 28.24 4.67 -2.61
CA ASN A 157 27.21 3.81 -2.02
C ASN A 157 25.86 4.09 -2.68
N ILE A 158 25.47 3.29 -3.66
CA ILE A 158 24.25 3.49 -4.44
C ILE A 158 23.26 2.38 -4.10
N ILE A 159 22.01 2.78 -3.81
CA ILE A 159 20.85 1.88 -3.69
C ILE A 159 19.98 2.03 -4.95
N ALA A 160 19.58 0.91 -5.54
CA ALA A 160 18.46 0.83 -6.47
C ALA A 160 17.34 0.04 -5.79
N HIS A 161 16.24 0.73 -5.45
CA HIS A 161 15.09 0.14 -4.75
C HIS A 161 13.90 0.04 -5.71
N VAL A 162 13.42 -1.17 -5.96
CA VAL A 162 12.31 -1.46 -6.87
C VAL A 162 11.12 -2.04 -6.11
N HIS A 163 9.91 -1.68 -6.57
CA HIS A 163 8.67 -2.07 -5.92
C HIS A 163 7.80 -2.94 -6.84
N GLU A 164 7.37 -4.08 -6.31
CA GLU A 164 6.51 -5.07 -6.95
C GLU A 164 7.19 -5.83 -8.11
N TRP A 165 6.59 -6.96 -8.49
CA TRP A 165 7.03 -7.76 -9.64
C TRP A 165 7.20 -6.91 -10.92
N MET A 166 6.38 -5.86 -11.07
CA MET A 166 6.38 -4.95 -12.20
C MET A 166 7.75 -4.32 -12.48
N LEU A 167 8.54 -4.09 -11.45
CA LEU A 167 9.89 -3.50 -11.54
C LEU A 167 11.02 -4.52 -11.37
N GLY A 168 10.71 -5.81 -11.33
CA GLY A 168 11.71 -6.86 -11.15
C GLY A 168 12.83 -6.81 -12.17
N MET A 169 12.50 -6.59 -13.44
CA MET A 169 13.52 -6.51 -14.51
C MET A 169 14.49 -5.34 -14.35
N THR A 170 14.09 -4.25 -13.68
CA THR A 170 15.01 -3.15 -13.34
C THR A 170 16.14 -3.65 -12.43
N ALA A 171 15.80 -4.37 -11.37
CA ALA A 171 16.79 -4.87 -10.42
C ALA A 171 17.71 -5.90 -11.05
N LEU A 172 17.16 -6.85 -11.81
CA LEU A 172 17.93 -7.88 -12.51
C LEU A 172 18.88 -7.28 -13.56
N TYR A 173 18.38 -6.32 -14.34
CA TYR A 173 19.19 -5.57 -15.31
C TYR A 173 20.38 -4.87 -14.64
N LEU A 174 20.14 -4.14 -13.57
CA LEU A 174 21.18 -3.38 -12.87
C LEU A 174 22.22 -4.29 -12.23
N GLN A 175 21.84 -5.45 -11.70
CA GLN A 175 22.79 -6.43 -11.17
C GLN A 175 23.75 -7.02 -12.23
N ASP A 176 23.24 -7.19 -13.45
CA ASP A 176 24.04 -7.66 -14.58
C ASP A 176 24.97 -6.56 -15.11
N ARG A 177 24.43 -5.34 -15.27
CA ARG A 177 25.12 -4.23 -15.94
C ARG A 177 26.00 -3.40 -15.04
N ILE A 178 25.58 -3.19 -13.78
CA ILE A 178 26.30 -2.34 -12.82
C ILE A 178 26.37 -3.06 -11.47
N PRO A 179 27.23 -4.07 -11.32
CA PRO A 179 27.31 -4.86 -10.08
C PRO A 179 27.60 -4.05 -8.81
N ASP A 180 28.15 -2.84 -8.94
CA ASP A 180 28.46 -1.94 -7.81
C ASP A 180 27.20 -1.32 -7.17
N ILE A 181 26.05 -1.32 -7.84
CA ILE A 181 24.79 -0.88 -7.26
C ILE A 181 24.24 -1.98 -6.35
N ALA A 182 23.87 -1.62 -5.12
CA ALA A 182 23.14 -2.50 -4.22
C ALA A 182 21.64 -2.45 -4.56
N THR A 183 21.02 -3.61 -4.78
CA THR A 183 19.64 -3.73 -5.21
C THR A 183 18.72 -4.15 -4.08
N ILE A 184 17.56 -3.49 -3.99
CA ILE A 184 16.49 -3.84 -3.05
C ILE A 184 15.20 -4.08 -3.82
N PHE A 185 14.50 -5.14 -3.48
CA PHE A 185 13.17 -5.46 -4.00
C PHE A 185 12.18 -5.54 -2.85
N THR A 186 11.08 -4.78 -2.96
CA THR A 186 9.95 -4.88 -2.04
C THR A 186 8.74 -5.45 -2.76
N THR A 187 8.28 -6.64 -2.34
CA THR A 187 6.94 -7.11 -2.71
C THR A 187 5.94 -6.65 -1.65
N HIS A 188 4.89 -5.92 -2.08
CA HIS A 188 3.84 -5.42 -1.19
C HIS A 188 2.73 -6.45 -0.98
N ALA A 189 2.59 -7.38 -1.91
CA ALA A 189 1.74 -8.55 -1.84
C ALA A 189 2.28 -9.59 -2.79
N THR A 190 2.36 -10.85 -2.40
CA THR A 190 2.76 -11.88 -3.37
C THR A 190 1.73 -11.96 -4.50
N SER A 191 2.18 -11.96 -5.75
CA SER A 191 1.29 -12.03 -6.92
C SER A 191 0.41 -13.27 -6.87
N ILE A 192 1.00 -14.40 -6.50
CA ILE A 192 0.29 -15.68 -6.42
C ILE A 192 -0.61 -15.80 -5.18
N GLY A 193 -0.21 -15.27 -4.01
CA GLY A 193 -1.04 -15.24 -2.81
C GLY A 193 -2.33 -14.44 -3.03
N ARG A 194 -2.19 -13.25 -3.65
CA ARG A 194 -3.35 -12.45 -4.06
C ARG A 194 -4.26 -13.20 -5.03
N SER A 195 -3.69 -13.92 -6.00
CA SER A 195 -4.44 -14.68 -7.00
C SER A 195 -5.17 -15.90 -6.37
N ILE A 196 -4.54 -16.60 -5.42
CA ILE A 196 -5.18 -17.68 -4.65
C ILE A 196 -6.44 -17.16 -3.96
N CYS A 197 -6.32 -16.04 -3.22
CA CYS A 197 -7.46 -15.42 -2.53
C CYS A 197 -8.52 -14.92 -3.51
N GLY A 198 -8.12 -14.28 -4.61
CA GLY A 198 -9.01 -13.77 -5.65
C GLY A 198 -9.81 -14.85 -6.36
N ASN A 199 -9.28 -16.08 -6.43
CA ASN A 199 -9.94 -17.25 -7.00
C ASN A 199 -10.68 -18.11 -5.95
N ASN A 200 -10.97 -17.54 -4.77
CA ASN A 200 -11.71 -18.20 -3.69
C ASN A 200 -11.08 -19.50 -3.17
N LYS A 201 -9.77 -19.68 -3.35
CA LYS A 201 -9.04 -20.77 -2.73
C LYS A 201 -8.63 -20.39 -1.30
N PRO A 202 -8.66 -21.31 -0.33
CA PRO A 202 -8.22 -21.03 1.04
C PRO A 202 -6.70 -20.82 1.05
N LEU A 203 -6.25 -19.63 1.46
CA LEU A 203 -4.82 -19.35 1.48
C LEU A 203 -4.17 -19.82 2.77
N TYR A 204 -4.69 -19.38 3.91
CA TYR A 204 -3.94 -19.47 5.17
C TYR A 204 -3.92 -20.89 5.76
N SER A 205 -5.04 -21.62 5.71
CA SER A 205 -5.10 -22.99 6.20
C SER A 205 -4.41 -24.00 5.28
N GLN A 206 -4.20 -23.63 4.02
CA GLN A 206 -3.56 -24.48 3.02
C GLN A 206 -2.18 -24.00 2.60
N LEU A 207 -1.69 -22.91 3.14
CA LEU A 207 -0.46 -22.26 2.69
C LEU A 207 0.72 -23.23 2.63
N THR A 208 0.91 -24.04 3.66
CA THR A 208 2.01 -25.03 3.73
C THR A 208 1.89 -26.17 2.72
N ASN A 209 0.71 -26.36 2.14
CA ASN A 209 0.46 -27.38 1.13
C ASN A 209 0.61 -26.85 -0.30
N TYR A 210 0.70 -25.53 -0.47
CA TYR A 210 0.86 -24.94 -1.78
C TYR A 210 2.32 -24.90 -2.21
N ASN A 211 2.56 -25.31 -3.45
CA ASN A 211 3.79 -24.99 -4.18
C ASN A 211 3.51 -23.78 -5.07
N GLY A 212 4.32 -22.73 -4.97
CA GLY A 212 4.09 -21.45 -5.68
C GLY A 212 4.09 -21.61 -7.20
N ASP A 213 5.03 -22.37 -7.75
CA ASP A 213 5.15 -22.59 -9.19
C ASP A 213 3.98 -23.42 -9.74
N GLN A 214 3.49 -24.42 -8.96
CA GLN A 214 2.30 -25.17 -9.33
C GLN A 214 1.06 -24.27 -9.31
N MET A 215 0.89 -23.47 -8.26
CA MET A 215 -0.24 -22.55 -8.15
C MET A 215 -0.22 -21.49 -9.24
N ALA A 216 0.97 -21.03 -9.65
CA ALA A 216 1.11 -20.10 -10.76
C ALA A 216 0.58 -20.71 -12.06
N ARG A 217 0.93 -21.96 -12.37
CA ARG A 217 0.37 -22.69 -13.54
C ARG A 217 -1.15 -22.85 -13.45
N GLU A 218 -1.66 -23.29 -12.30
CA GLU A 218 -3.11 -23.48 -12.11
C GLU A 218 -3.92 -22.20 -12.27
N LEU A 219 -3.34 -21.05 -11.91
CA LEU A 219 -4.02 -19.76 -11.91
C LEU A 219 -3.58 -18.85 -13.06
N ASN A 220 -2.81 -19.37 -14.01
CA ASN A 220 -2.30 -18.64 -15.18
C ASN A 220 -1.51 -17.37 -14.76
N MET A 221 -0.59 -17.54 -13.83
CA MET A 221 0.23 -16.47 -13.24
C MET A 221 1.73 -16.70 -13.44
N GLU A 222 2.14 -17.64 -14.30
CA GLU A 222 3.53 -18.12 -14.42
C GLU A 222 4.53 -16.99 -14.63
N ALA A 223 4.27 -16.11 -15.59
CA ALA A 223 5.22 -15.05 -15.93
C ALA A 223 5.40 -14.05 -14.77
N LYS A 224 4.30 -13.60 -14.15
CA LYS A 224 4.37 -12.66 -13.02
C LYS A 224 5.03 -13.30 -11.81
N HIS A 225 4.66 -14.54 -11.50
CA HIS A 225 5.24 -15.30 -10.39
C HIS A 225 6.73 -15.59 -10.60
N SER A 226 7.12 -16.02 -11.82
CA SER A 226 8.51 -16.28 -12.15
C SER A 226 9.36 -15.02 -11.98
N LEU A 227 8.92 -13.87 -12.52
CA LEU A 227 9.64 -12.61 -12.37
C LEU A 227 9.75 -12.18 -10.90
N GLU A 228 8.67 -12.28 -10.12
CA GLU A 228 8.68 -11.94 -8.69
C GLU A 228 9.65 -12.84 -7.91
N LYS A 229 9.57 -14.16 -8.14
CA LYS A 229 10.42 -15.16 -7.48
C LYS A 229 11.89 -14.94 -7.82
N GLN A 230 12.24 -14.82 -9.10
CA GLN A 230 13.63 -14.64 -9.51
C GLN A 230 14.19 -13.30 -9.04
N THR A 231 13.39 -12.23 -9.03
CA THR A 231 13.82 -10.95 -8.46
C THR A 231 14.15 -11.11 -6.97
N ALA A 232 13.26 -11.73 -6.20
CA ALA A 232 13.48 -11.96 -4.76
C ALA A 232 14.75 -12.77 -4.48
N TRP A 233 15.10 -13.73 -5.33
CA TRP A 233 16.29 -14.56 -5.17
C TRP A 233 17.59 -13.86 -5.53
N HIS A 234 17.57 -12.92 -6.46
CA HIS A 234 18.79 -12.31 -7.00
C HIS A 234 19.16 -10.99 -6.33
N VAL A 235 18.20 -10.20 -5.81
CA VAL A 235 18.52 -8.91 -5.19
C VAL A 235 19.39 -9.04 -3.93
N ASP A 236 20.10 -7.96 -3.61
CA ASP A 236 20.95 -7.90 -2.43
C ASP A 236 20.15 -7.80 -1.12
N CYS A 237 18.94 -7.23 -1.17
CA CYS A 237 18.01 -7.24 -0.05
C CYS A 237 16.57 -7.41 -0.54
N PHE A 238 15.94 -8.48 -0.12
CA PHE A 238 14.52 -8.73 -0.37
C PHE A 238 13.68 -8.31 0.83
N THR A 239 12.65 -7.49 0.62
CA THR A 239 11.79 -6.97 1.68
C THR A 239 10.32 -7.17 1.38
N THR A 240 9.50 -7.14 2.44
CA THR A 240 8.05 -7.10 2.35
C THR A 240 7.47 -6.26 3.48
N VAL A 241 6.15 -6.01 3.46
CA VAL A 241 5.51 -5.00 4.31
C VAL A 241 4.97 -5.52 5.63
N SER A 242 4.89 -6.83 5.84
CA SER A 242 4.39 -7.44 7.09
C SER A 242 4.86 -8.86 7.28
N GLU A 243 4.80 -9.35 8.52
CA GLU A 243 5.09 -10.75 8.85
C GLU A 243 4.13 -11.71 8.14
N LEU A 244 2.88 -11.30 7.92
CA LEU A 244 1.90 -12.09 7.18
C LEU A 244 2.37 -12.36 5.74
N THR A 245 2.80 -11.31 5.05
CA THR A 245 3.33 -11.43 3.70
C THR A 245 4.70 -12.13 3.69
N ALA A 246 5.51 -11.98 4.75
CA ALA A 246 6.78 -12.71 4.86
C ALA A 246 6.57 -14.23 4.93
N ILE A 247 5.52 -14.71 5.60
CA ILE A 247 5.15 -16.13 5.61
C ILE A 247 4.74 -16.60 4.20
N GLU A 248 3.98 -15.79 3.46
CA GLU A 248 3.64 -16.07 2.06
C GLU A 248 4.88 -16.15 1.16
N CYS A 249 5.78 -15.17 1.27
CA CYS A 249 7.04 -15.15 0.50
C CYS A 249 7.86 -16.41 0.73
N ARG A 250 8.00 -16.83 2.00
CA ARG A 250 8.75 -18.05 2.35
C ARG A 250 8.18 -19.28 1.68
N GLN A 251 6.87 -19.41 1.67
CA GLN A 251 6.19 -20.59 1.12
C GLN A 251 6.06 -20.52 -0.41
N LEU A 252 5.61 -19.41 -0.95
CA LEU A 252 5.22 -19.29 -2.35
C LEU A 252 6.37 -18.89 -3.27
N LEU A 253 7.32 -18.06 -2.78
CA LEU A 253 8.51 -17.67 -3.52
C LEU A 253 9.75 -18.50 -3.10
N GLU A 254 9.61 -19.39 -2.12
CA GLU A 254 10.71 -20.19 -1.54
C GLU A 254 11.88 -19.31 -1.05
N LYS A 255 11.58 -18.06 -0.69
CA LYS A 255 12.55 -17.06 -0.24
C LYS A 255 11.99 -16.28 0.95
N SER A 256 12.70 -16.30 2.07
CA SER A 256 12.37 -15.42 3.20
C SER A 256 12.85 -14.00 2.88
N PRO A 257 12.04 -12.97 3.17
CA PRO A 257 12.55 -11.60 3.17
C PRO A 257 13.72 -11.44 4.15
N ASP A 258 14.68 -10.60 3.79
CA ASP A 258 15.81 -10.28 4.66
C ASP A 258 15.38 -9.40 5.84
N ILE A 259 14.39 -8.55 5.61
CA ILE A 259 13.77 -7.70 6.62
C ILE A 259 12.33 -7.33 6.23
N VAL A 260 11.46 -7.16 7.21
CA VAL A 260 10.12 -6.59 7.02
C VAL A 260 10.20 -5.07 7.16
N THR A 261 9.67 -4.34 6.18
CA THR A 261 9.62 -2.88 6.13
C THR A 261 8.17 -2.40 6.22
N PRO A 262 7.60 -2.23 7.41
CA PRO A 262 6.20 -1.86 7.58
C PRO A 262 5.90 -0.47 6.99
N ASN A 263 4.66 -0.24 6.59
CA ASN A 263 4.23 0.99 5.96
C ASN A 263 3.84 2.04 7.01
N GLY A 264 4.58 3.14 7.04
CA GLY A 264 4.33 4.26 7.94
C GLY A 264 3.22 5.20 7.46
N PHE A 265 2.96 6.21 8.27
CA PHE A 265 1.97 7.24 8.01
C PHE A 265 2.59 8.65 8.12
N GLU A 266 2.08 9.59 7.33
CA GLU A 266 2.49 11.01 7.36
C GLU A 266 1.44 11.82 8.10
N PHE A 267 1.79 12.35 9.26
CA PHE A 267 0.85 13.05 10.15
C PHE A 267 0.51 14.47 9.73
N ASN A 268 1.14 15.02 8.71
CA ASN A 268 0.78 16.36 8.20
C ASN A 268 -0.66 16.48 7.68
N PHE A 269 -1.29 15.35 7.36
CA PHE A 269 -2.70 15.30 6.94
C PHE A 269 -3.68 15.35 8.11
N VAL A 270 -3.21 15.04 9.30
CA VAL A 270 -4.05 14.98 10.50
C VAL A 270 -4.25 16.38 11.05
N PRO A 271 -5.49 16.84 11.29
CA PRO A 271 -5.73 18.16 11.85
C PRO A 271 -5.19 18.24 13.30
N SER A 272 -4.71 19.43 13.67
CA SER A 272 -4.35 19.69 15.07
C SER A 272 -5.57 19.48 16.00
N ALA A 273 -5.31 19.15 17.27
CA ALA A 273 -6.37 18.90 18.27
C ALA A 273 -7.42 20.02 18.31
N GLU A 274 -6.99 21.29 18.19
CA GLU A 274 -7.88 22.47 18.19
C GLU A 274 -8.86 22.49 16.99
N LYS A 275 -8.41 21.97 15.82
CA LYS A 275 -9.21 21.93 14.58
C LYS A 275 -10.01 20.63 14.45
N ALA A 276 -9.57 19.58 15.10
CA ALA A 276 -10.13 18.24 14.97
C ALA A 276 -11.61 18.19 15.40
N GLU A 277 -11.96 18.80 16.53
CA GLU A 277 -13.34 18.78 17.03
C GLU A 277 -14.29 19.56 16.11
N ALA A 278 -13.89 20.72 15.60
CA ALA A 278 -14.71 21.49 14.65
C ALA A 278 -14.92 20.71 13.34
N LYS A 279 -13.85 20.10 12.81
CA LYS A 279 -13.93 19.23 11.60
C LYS A 279 -14.84 18.02 11.86
N ARG A 280 -14.69 17.37 13.01
CA ARG A 280 -15.55 16.24 13.40
C ARG A 280 -17.03 16.63 13.41
N LYS A 281 -17.38 17.74 14.05
CA LYS A 281 -18.75 18.23 14.11
C LYS A 281 -19.34 18.49 12.71
N THR A 282 -18.56 19.12 11.83
CA THR A 282 -18.95 19.38 10.44
C THR A 282 -19.15 18.09 9.66
N ALA A 283 -18.18 17.18 9.71
CA ALA A 283 -18.24 15.89 9.03
C ALA A 283 -19.43 15.05 9.51
N ARG A 284 -19.62 14.97 10.83
CA ARG A 284 -20.74 14.23 11.42
C ARG A 284 -22.10 14.76 10.95
N LYS A 285 -22.27 16.09 10.96
CA LYS A 285 -23.49 16.74 10.43
C LYS A 285 -23.74 16.37 8.97
N THR A 286 -22.69 16.40 8.13
CA THR A 286 -22.79 16.04 6.71
C THR A 286 -23.19 14.57 6.54
N LEU A 287 -22.55 13.65 7.27
CA LEU A 287 -22.88 12.22 7.23
C LEU A 287 -24.34 11.95 7.62
N ILE A 288 -24.81 12.55 8.71
CA ILE A 288 -26.19 12.41 9.18
C ILE A 288 -27.18 13.00 8.16
N GLN A 289 -26.91 14.19 7.60
CA GLN A 289 -27.77 14.82 6.61
C GLN A 289 -27.89 13.97 5.34
N VAL A 290 -26.79 13.44 4.82
CA VAL A 290 -26.81 12.57 3.64
C VAL A 290 -27.58 11.29 3.94
N ALA A 291 -27.31 10.65 5.07
CA ALA A 291 -28.04 9.45 5.46
C ALA A 291 -29.54 9.71 5.65
N SER A 292 -29.93 10.83 6.26
CA SER A 292 -31.33 11.21 6.42
C SER A 292 -32.04 11.40 5.08
N ARG A 293 -31.36 12.06 4.12
CA ARG A 293 -31.92 12.27 2.75
C ARG A 293 -32.08 10.93 2.01
N LEU A 294 -31.08 10.06 2.06
CA LEU A 294 -31.11 8.78 1.36
C LEU A 294 -32.17 7.82 1.93
N THR A 295 -32.40 7.86 3.23
CA THR A 295 -33.33 6.95 3.91
C THR A 295 -34.74 7.52 4.05
N GLY A 296 -34.94 8.79 3.71
CA GLY A 296 -36.26 9.47 3.83
C GLY A 296 -36.74 9.70 5.27
N GLY A 297 -35.83 9.64 6.25
CA GLY A 297 -36.14 9.78 7.67
C GLY A 297 -35.09 10.54 8.46
N GLN A 298 -35.48 11.20 9.53
CA GLN A 298 -34.57 11.90 10.42
C GLN A 298 -33.69 10.88 11.20
N ILE A 299 -32.39 11.09 11.18
CA ILE A 299 -31.43 10.32 11.97
C ILE A 299 -31.02 11.16 13.18
N PRO A 300 -31.06 10.60 14.41
CA PRO A 300 -30.67 11.32 15.61
C PRO A 300 -29.20 11.72 15.57
N ASP A 301 -28.86 12.88 16.14
CA ASP A 301 -27.48 13.39 16.17
C ASP A 301 -26.51 12.49 16.96
N ASP A 302 -27.02 11.70 17.90
CA ASP A 302 -26.27 10.75 18.70
C ASP A 302 -26.17 9.34 18.08
N ALA A 303 -26.75 9.11 16.89
CA ALA A 303 -26.63 7.83 16.18
C ALA A 303 -25.16 7.41 16.03
N LEU A 304 -24.87 6.10 16.14
CA LEU A 304 -23.53 5.57 15.93
C LEU A 304 -23.24 5.49 14.42
N LEU A 305 -22.22 6.20 13.97
CA LEU A 305 -21.79 6.23 12.58
C LEU A 305 -20.61 5.27 12.38
N ILE A 306 -20.82 4.22 11.63
CA ILE A 306 -19.79 3.22 11.33
C ILE A 306 -19.54 3.14 9.83
N ALA A 307 -18.31 2.78 9.40
CA ALA A 307 -18.02 2.64 7.98
C ALA A 307 -16.96 1.59 7.66
N ILE A 308 -17.02 1.10 6.42
CA ILE A 308 -15.93 0.47 5.69
C ILE A 308 -15.59 1.32 4.47
N SER A 309 -14.32 1.46 4.15
CA SER A 309 -13.84 2.19 2.98
C SER A 309 -12.65 1.47 2.33
N GLY A 310 -12.36 1.79 1.07
CA GLY A 310 -11.24 1.20 0.33
C GLY A 310 -11.59 0.89 -1.12
N ARG A 311 -10.78 0.04 -1.77
CA ARG A 311 -11.05 -0.44 -3.13
C ARG A 311 -12.15 -1.52 -3.12
N TYR A 312 -12.82 -1.65 -4.26
CA TYR A 312 -13.83 -2.70 -4.43
C TYR A 312 -13.18 -4.07 -4.63
N GLU A 313 -12.80 -4.68 -3.53
CA GLU A 313 -12.36 -6.08 -3.46
C GLU A 313 -13.26 -6.81 -2.46
N TYR A 314 -14.43 -7.24 -2.94
CA TYR A 314 -15.60 -7.64 -2.14
C TYR A 314 -15.26 -8.59 -0.98
N LYS A 315 -14.50 -9.66 -1.27
CA LYS A 315 -14.09 -10.67 -0.30
C LYS A 315 -12.79 -10.30 0.42
N ASN A 316 -11.77 -9.86 -0.33
CA ASN A 316 -10.45 -9.59 0.24
C ASN A 316 -10.47 -8.46 1.26
N LYS A 317 -11.23 -7.39 0.98
CA LYS A 317 -11.44 -6.28 1.92
C LYS A 317 -12.51 -6.56 2.98
N GLY A 318 -13.23 -7.71 2.87
CA GLY A 318 -14.25 -8.12 3.82
C GLY A 318 -15.53 -7.28 3.76
N ILE A 319 -15.85 -6.72 2.59
CA ILE A 319 -17.13 -5.99 2.39
C ILE A 319 -18.32 -6.93 2.65
N ASP A 320 -18.23 -8.17 2.21
CA ASP A 320 -19.18 -9.24 2.49
C ASP A 320 -19.38 -9.47 3.99
N LEU A 321 -18.29 -9.57 4.72
CA LEU A 321 -18.31 -9.77 6.17
C LEU A 321 -18.84 -8.55 6.93
N PHE A 322 -18.52 -7.34 6.46
CA PHE A 322 -19.10 -6.11 7.00
C PHE A 322 -20.63 -6.09 6.84
N ILE A 323 -21.15 -6.44 5.66
CA ILE A 323 -22.58 -6.50 5.38
C ILE A 323 -23.27 -7.53 6.29
N GLU A 324 -22.70 -8.72 6.42
CA GLU A 324 -23.22 -9.77 7.29
C GLU A 324 -23.23 -9.33 8.76
N ALA A 325 -22.15 -8.70 9.24
CA ALA A 325 -22.05 -8.20 10.61
C ALA A 325 -23.11 -7.11 10.88
N VAL A 326 -23.31 -6.16 9.96
CA VAL A 326 -24.35 -5.12 10.08
C VAL A 326 -25.74 -5.73 10.04
N ASN A 327 -25.99 -6.76 9.23
CA ASN A 327 -27.25 -7.48 9.25
C ASN A 327 -27.53 -8.14 10.63
N ARG A 328 -26.52 -8.72 11.26
CA ARG A 328 -26.64 -9.27 12.62
C ARG A 328 -26.87 -8.18 13.67
N VAL A 329 -26.23 -7.02 13.53
CA VAL A 329 -26.51 -5.84 14.37
C VAL A 329 -27.99 -5.45 14.25
N ARG A 330 -28.53 -5.38 13.03
CA ARG A 330 -29.94 -5.08 12.79
C ARG A 330 -30.89 -6.08 13.49
N LEU A 331 -30.59 -7.38 13.39
CA LEU A 331 -31.37 -8.44 14.03
C LEU A 331 -31.34 -8.35 15.56
N ALA A 332 -30.23 -7.90 16.13
CA ALA A 332 -30.09 -7.67 17.56
C ALA A 332 -30.86 -6.42 18.05
N ASN A 333 -31.39 -5.60 17.14
CA ASN A 333 -32.23 -4.44 17.39
C ASN A 333 -31.65 -3.49 18.49
N PRO A 334 -30.47 -2.88 18.26
CA PRO A 334 -29.82 -2.03 19.25
C PRO A 334 -30.68 -0.82 19.62
N THR A 335 -30.62 -0.40 20.88
CA THR A 335 -31.36 0.77 21.38
C THR A 335 -30.87 2.08 20.78
N LYS A 336 -29.56 2.19 20.54
CA LYS A 336 -28.95 3.34 19.87
C LYS A 336 -28.97 3.11 18.36
N PRO A 337 -29.55 4.04 17.57
CA PRO A 337 -29.54 3.91 16.11
C PRO A 337 -28.12 3.83 15.54
N ILE A 338 -27.91 2.95 14.57
CA ILE A 338 -26.62 2.74 13.90
C ILE A 338 -26.77 3.02 12.40
N VAL A 339 -25.88 3.83 11.87
CA VAL A 339 -25.78 4.10 10.44
C VAL A 339 -24.44 3.57 9.93
N ALA A 340 -24.52 2.60 9.05
CA ALA A 340 -23.37 1.96 8.44
C ALA A 340 -23.18 2.42 6.99
N PHE A 341 -21.96 2.83 6.63
CA PHE A 341 -21.61 3.29 5.30
C PHE A 341 -20.63 2.31 4.66
N ILE A 342 -20.89 1.92 3.41
CA ILE A 342 -19.92 1.27 2.53
C ILE A 342 -19.44 2.35 1.56
N MET A 343 -18.25 2.92 1.83
CA MET A 343 -17.64 4.01 1.07
C MET A 343 -16.57 3.43 0.13
N VAL A 344 -17.01 2.77 -0.92
CA VAL A 344 -16.14 1.98 -1.82
C VAL A 344 -16.49 2.34 -3.26
N PRO A 345 -15.59 2.99 -4.02
CA PRO A 345 -15.83 3.29 -5.42
C PRO A 345 -16.14 2.03 -6.22
N ALA A 346 -17.21 2.05 -7.00
CA ALA A 346 -17.63 0.94 -7.84
C ALA A 346 -18.34 1.47 -9.09
N ASP A 347 -18.23 0.71 -10.17
CA ASP A 347 -18.90 1.03 -11.44
C ASP A 347 -20.37 0.60 -11.39
N ILE A 348 -21.13 1.27 -10.52
CA ILE A 348 -22.58 1.13 -10.43
C ILE A 348 -23.25 2.50 -10.34
N ASN A 349 -24.43 2.62 -10.89
CA ASN A 349 -25.17 3.87 -10.90
C ASN A 349 -25.86 4.14 -9.56
N GLY A 350 -25.45 5.22 -8.91
CA GLY A 350 -26.14 5.81 -7.76
C GLY A 350 -25.85 5.14 -6.41
N THR A 351 -26.17 5.88 -5.36
CA THR A 351 -26.14 5.38 -3.98
C THR A 351 -27.27 4.37 -3.77
N GLN A 352 -27.04 3.37 -2.91
CA GLN A 352 -28.00 2.35 -2.59
C GLN A 352 -28.26 2.27 -1.08
N VAL A 353 -29.51 2.00 -0.72
CA VAL A 353 -29.94 1.75 0.67
C VAL A 353 -30.24 0.26 0.79
N TYR A 354 -29.35 -0.48 1.42
CA TYR A 354 -29.53 -1.93 1.62
C TYR A 354 -30.39 -2.27 2.82
N GLN A 355 -30.34 -1.44 3.86
CA GLN A 355 -31.13 -1.60 5.07
C GLN A 355 -31.65 -0.23 5.54
N ASN A 356 -32.93 -0.16 5.87
CA ASN A 356 -33.58 1.04 6.40
C ASN A 356 -34.57 0.66 7.49
N THR A 357 -34.08 0.23 8.65
CA THR A 357 -34.89 0.00 9.85
C THR A 357 -34.70 1.15 10.84
N TYR A 358 -35.55 1.22 11.87
CA TYR A 358 -35.36 2.24 12.90
C TYR A 358 -33.98 2.16 13.56
N SER A 359 -33.55 0.94 13.95
CA SER A 359 -32.33 0.73 14.70
C SER A 359 -31.06 0.66 13.83
N THR A 360 -31.18 0.37 12.53
CA THR A 360 -29.99 0.16 11.67
C THR A 360 -30.27 0.58 10.23
N LYS A 361 -29.34 1.34 9.67
CA LYS A 361 -29.31 1.73 8.27
C LYS A 361 -28.00 1.28 7.65
N LEU A 362 -28.05 0.74 6.43
CA LEU A 362 -26.87 0.36 5.66
C LEU A 362 -26.92 1.01 4.28
N LEU A 363 -25.96 1.88 4.02
CA LEU A 363 -25.87 2.73 2.85
C LEU A 363 -24.62 2.40 2.03
N PHE A 364 -24.78 2.25 0.73
CA PHE A 364 -23.68 2.08 -0.20
C PHE A 364 -23.42 3.36 -0.99
N ILE A 365 -22.20 3.86 -0.93
CA ILE A 365 -21.73 5.10 -1.54
C ILE A 365 -20.60 4.73 -2.55
N PRO A 366 -20.94 4.45 -3.82
CA PRO A 366 -20.00 3.95 -4.83
C PRO A 366 -19.17 5.04 -5.51
N TYR A 367 -18.80 6.09 -4.78
CA TYR A 367 -18.11 7.25 -5.35
C TYR A 367 -16.73 7.45 -4.73
N TYR A 368 -15.80 8.00 -5.53
CA TYR A 368 -14.57 8.57 -5.02
C TYR A 368 -14.87 9.85 -4.21
N LEU A 369 -14.45 9.86 -2.95
CA LEU A 369 -14.67 10.98 -2.03
C LEU A 369 -13.56 12.03 -2.20
N ASN A 370 -13.72 12.88 -3.22
CA ASN A 370 -12.73 13.87 -3.66
C ASN A 370 -13.21 15.33 -3.53
N ALA A 371 -14.20 15.58 -2.69
CA ALA A 371 -14.86 16.87 -2.48
C ALA A 371 -15.78 17.34 -3.62
N ASN A 372 -15.87 16.63 -4.73
CA ASN A 372 -16.72 16.94 -5.88
C ASN A 372 -17.61 15.73 -6.27
N ASP A 373 -17.88 14.86 -5.29
CA ASP A 373 -18.61 13.60 -5.49
C ASP A 373 -20.14 13.78 -5.66
N GLY A 374 -20.68 14.97 -5.40
CA GLY A 374 -22.12 15.27 -5.49
C GLY A 374 -22.95 14.66 -4.34
N ILE A 375 -22.35 13.96 -3.40
CA ILE A 375 -23.02 13.30 -2.26
C ILE A 375 -22.62 14.01 -0.96
N PHE A 376 -21.35 13.93 -0.58
CA PHE A 376 -20.81 14.56 0.63
C PHE A 376 -20.14 15.89 0.33
N ASN A 377 -19.48 16.01 -0.83
CA ASN A 377 -18.67 17.16 -1.23
C ASN A 377 -17.58 17.52 -0.20
N LEU A 378 -17.04 16.50 0.46
CA LEU A 378 -15.92 16.60 1.39
C LEU A 378 -14.88 15.54 1.01
N PRO A 379 -13.56 15.86 1.16
CA PRO A 379 -12.51 14.87 0.97
C PRO A 379 -12.65 13.71 1.98
N TYR A 380 -12.19 12.53 1.60
CA TYR A 380 -12.27 11.34 2.44
C TYR A 380 -11.80 11.56 3.89
N TYR A 381 -10.65 12.19 4.11
CA TYR A 381 -10.12 12.43 5.47
C TYR A 381 -10.98 13.40 6.29
N ASP A 382 -11.63 14.37 5.63
CA ASP A 382 -12.55 15.28 6.30
C ASP A 382 -13.88 14.62 6.66
N LEU A 383 -14.26 13.53 5.97
CA LEU A 383 -15.40 12.68 6.34
C LEU A 383 -15.03 11.66 7.43
N LEU A 384 -13.87 11.03 7.29
CA LEU A 384 -13.39 9.98 8.19
C LEU A 384 -13.46 10.41 9.66
N ILE A 385 -13.00 11.63 9.98
CA ILE A 385 -13.00 12.16 11.34
C ILE A 385 -14.40 12.25 11.97
N GLY A 386 -15.45 12.29 11.16
CA GLY A 386 -16.86 12.35 11.61
C GLY A 386 -17.43 11.01 12.06
N LEU A 387 -16.77 9.90 11.72
CA LEU A 387 -17.19 8.56 12.11
C LEU A 387 -16.90 8.27 13.60
N ASP A 388 -17.66 7.33 14.14
CA ASP A 388 -17.45 6.84 15.51
C ASP A 388 -16.56 5.60 15.52
N LEU A 389 -16.68 4.75 14.50
CA LEU A 389 -15.97 3.49 14.40
C LEU A 389 -15.81 3.10 12.93
N THR A 390 -14.65 2.57 12.57
CA THR A 390 -14.43 1.94 11.27
C THR A 390 -14.28 0.43 11.44
N ILE A 391 -14.62 -0.32 10.38
CA ILE A 391 -14.57 -1.78 10.41
C ILE A 391 -13.95 -2.25 9.09
N PHE A 392 -12.75 -2.82 9.16
CA PHE A 392 -11.98 -3.35 8.03
C PHE A 392 -11.74 -4.85 8.22
N PRO A 393 -12.74 -5.72 7.99
CA PRO A 393 -12.66 -7.12 8.32
C PRO A 393 -12.01 -7.94 7.20
N SER A 394 -10.86 -7.46 6.73
CA SER A 394 -10.16 -8.01 5.56
C SER A 394 -9.79 -9.48 5.72
N TYR A 395 -9.92 -10.21 4.62
CA TYR A 395 -9.44 -11.59 4.47
C TYR A 395 -8.02 -11.63 3.89
N TYR A 396 -7.70 -10.71 2.97
CA TYR A 396 -6.36 -10.56 2.41
C TYR A 396 -5.96 -9.09 2.41
N GLU A 397 -5.08 -8.73 3.31
CA GLU A 397 -4.59 -7.35 3.48
C GLU A 397 -3.12 -7.36 3.92
N PRO A 398 -2.17 -7.27 2.98
CA PRO A 398 -0.73 -7.32 3.30
C PRO A 398 -0.29 -6.32 4.36
N TRP A 399 -0.81 -5.09 4.32
CA TRP A 399 -0.62 -4.10 5.39
C TRP A 399 -1.96 -3.61 5.94
N GLY A 400 -2.60 -2.68 5.27
CA GLY A 400 -3.87 -2.04 5.69
C GLY A 400 -3.69 -0.58 6.09
N TYR A 401 -3.67 0.30 5.08
CA TYR A 401 -3.64 1.73 5.34
C TYR A 401 -4.93 2.25 5.96
N THR A 402 -6.08 1.78 5.52
CA THR A 402 -7.38 2.27 5.99
C THR A 402 -7.59 2.18 7.51
N PRO A 403 -7.24 1.09 8.22
CA PRO A 403 -7.30 1.08 9.67
C PRO A 403 -6.25 2.00 10.32
N LEU A 404 -5.05 2.13 9.74
CA LEU A 404 -4.01 3.06 10.23
C LEU A 404 -4.46 4.52 10.09
N GLU A 405 -4.99 4.89 8.93
CA GLU A 405 -5.60 6.20 8.68
C GLU A 405 -6.72 6.49 9.69
N SER A 406 -7.60 5.52 9.93
CA SER A 406 -8.69 5.65 10.90
C SER A 406 -8.18 6.06 12.28
N ILE A 407 -7.23 5.32 12.84
CA ILE A 407 -6.71 5.62 14.17
C ILE A 407 -5.87 6.92 14.20
N ALA A 408 -5.21 7.29 13.09
CA ALA A 408 -4.50 8.56 12.98
C ALA A 408 -5.47 9.75 13.10
N PHE A 409 -6.68 9.63 12.56
CA PHE A 409 -7.77 10.61 12.73
C PHE A 409 -8.59 10.41 14.00
N SER A 410 -8.07 9.70 14.97
CA SER A 410 -8.73 9.42 16.25
C SER A 410 -10.05 8.68 16.09
N VAL A 411 -10.22 7.86 15.06
CA VAL A 411 -11.39 7.01 14.87
C VAL A 411 -11.01 5.57 15.21
N PRO A 412 -11.55 4.99 16.28
CA PRO A 412 -11.29 3.60 16.63
C PRO A 412 -11.64 2.64 15.50
N THR A 413 -10.98 1.50 15.44
CA THR A 413 -11.14 0.58 14.31
C THR A 413 -11.25 -0.88 14.75
N ILE A 414 -12.01 -1.65 13.98
CA ILE A 414 -12.02 -3.12 14.02
C ILE A 414 -11.27 -3.60 12.78
N THR A 415 -10.27 -4.44 12.97
CA THR A 415 -9.53 -5.10 11.90
C THR A 415 -9.39 -6.60 12.17
N THR A 416 -8.62 -7.33 11.38
CA THR A 416 -8.41 -8.77 11.56
C THR A 416 -6.94 -9.12 11.76
N ASN A 417 -6.70 -10.34 12.22
CA ASN A 417 -5.36 -10.96 12.25
C ASN A 417 -4.81 -11.27 10.84
N LEU A 418 -5.64 -11.18 9.79
CA LEU A 418 -5.25 -11.36 8.39
C LEU A 418 -4.94 -10.02 7.68
N ALA A 419 -4.67 -8.98 8.45
CA ALA A 419 -4.14 -7.70 8.00
C ALA A 419 -2.79 -7.45 8.68
N GLY A 420 -1.78 -7.02 7.92
CA GLY A 420 -0.45 -6.70 8.47
C GLY A 420 -0.53 -5.64 9.57
N PHE A 421 -1.36 -4.60 9.39
CA PHE A 421 -1.66 -3.62 10.43
C PHE A 421 -2.22 -4.26 11.71
N GLY A 422 -3.11 -5.25 11.58
CA GLY A 422 -3.67 -5.95 12.74
C GLY A 422 -2.62 -6.70 13.54
N LEU A 423 -1.67 -7.36 12.87
CA LEU A 423 -0.54 -8.03 13.52
C LEU A 423 0.38 -7.02 14.21
N TRP A 424 0.76 -5.95 13.52
CA TRP A 424 1.55 -4.87 14.12
C TRP A 424 0.86 -4.24 15.34
N ALA A 425 -0.42 -3.93 15.25
CA ALA A 425 -1.18 -3.37 16.37
C ALA A 425 -1.21 -4.33 17.57
N ARG A 426 -1.27 -5.65 17.32
CA ARG A 426 -1.19 -6.69 18.37
C ARG A 426 0.16 -6.69 19.05
N GLU A 427 1.25 -6.57 18.32
CA GLU A 427 2.62 -6.47 18.85
C GLU A 427 2.77 -5.21 19.73
N GLU A 428 2.09 -4.12 19.37
CA GLU A 428 2.02 -2.89 20.16
C GLU A 428 1.05 -2.98 21.36
N GLY A 429 0.45 -4.14 21.61
CA GLY A 429 -0.41 -4.44 22.75
C GLY A 429 -1.90 -4.20 22.54
N ALA A 430 -2.34 -3.96 21.29
CA ALA A 430 -3.77 -3.89 20.95
C ALA A 430 -4.39 -5.29 20.79
N GLY A 431 -5.72 -5.36 20.67
CA GLY A 431 -6.45 -6.58 20.28
C GLY A 431 -7.04 -7.42 21.40
N GLY A 432 -6.90 -6.97 22.64
CA GLY A 432 -7.66 -7.55 23.76
C GLY A 432 -9.16 -7.29 23.68
N ASN A 433 -9.93 -7.81 24.64
CA ASN A 433 -11.37 -7.52 24.74
C ASN A 433 -11.68 -6.07 25.21
N ASP A 434 -10.67 -5.29 25.45
CA ASP A 434 -10.74 -3.87 25.77
C ASP A 434 -10.38 -2.99 24.55
N TRP A 435 -10.67 -1.73 24.64
CA TRP A 435 -10.33 -0.73 23.64
C TRP A 435 -9.06 0.05 24.02
N LYS A 436 -8.14 -0.59 24.76
CA LYS A 436 -6.98 0.07 25.36
C LYS A 436 -6.17 0.91 24.36
N HIS A 437 -6.06 0.45 23.10
CA HIS A 437 -5.33 1.13 22.04
C HIS A 437 -6.24 1.62 20.89
N GLY A 438 -7.56 1.67 21.11
CA GLY A 438 -8.51 2.09 20.09
C GLY A 438 -8.66 1.12 18.90
N VAL A 439 -8.08 -0.07 18.99
CA VAL A 439 -8.12 -1.10 17.94
C VAL A 439 -8.65 -2.42 18.51
N ARG A 440 -9.57 -3.03 17.79
CA ARG A 440 -10.05 -4.39 18.04
C ARG A 440 -9.61 -5.30 16.90
N ILE A 441 -9.06 -6.45 17.24
CA ILE A 441 -8.61 -7.44 16.26
C ILE A 441 -9.51 -8.65 16.35
N VAL A 442 -10.23 -8.93 15.28
CA VAL A 442 -11.11 -10.10 15.16
C VAL A 442 -10.33 -11.23 14.51
N GLU A 443 -10.33 -12.38 15.15
CA GLU A 443 -9.72 -13.58 14.56
C GLU A 443 -10.52 -14.01 13.33
N ARG A 444 -9.86 -14.04 12.17
CA ARG A 444 -10.40 -14.50 10.91
C ARG A 444 -9.56 -15.64 10.37
N THR A 445 -10.23 -16.66 9.84
CA THR A 445 -9.63 -17.83 9.19
C THR A 445 -10.37 -18.11 7.88
N ASP A 446 -9.91 -19.10 7.14
CA ASP A 446 -10.59 -19.54 5.90
C ASP A 446 -12.01 -20.06 6.14
N THR A 447 -12.35 -20.46 7.37
CA THR A 447 -13.59 -21.21 7.67
C THR A 447 -14.49 -20.57 8.71
N ASN A 448 -14.06 -19.54 9.44
CA ASN A 448 -14.82 -18.96 10.57
C ASN A 448 -15.62 -17.69 10.21
N TYR A 449 -16.09 -17.58 8.97
CA TYR A 449 -16.79 -16.39 8.47
C TYR A 449 -17.93 -15.92 9.39
N PHE A 450 -18.83 -16.83 9.79
CA PHE A 450 -19.98 -16.48 10.62
C PHE A 450 -19.61 -16.17 12.07
N ASP A 451 -18.57 -16.77 12.61
CA ASP A 451 -18.08 -16.46 13.95
C ASP A 451 -17.42 -15.08 13.98
N ALA A 452 -16.66 -14.74 12.94
CA ALA A 452 -16.08 -13.41 12.77
C ALA A 452 -17.17 -12.33 12.64
N ALA A 453 -18.25 -12.59 11.85
CA ALA A 453 -19.39 -11.67 11.75
C ALA A 453 -20.07 -11.48 13.11
N GLU A 454 -20.26 -12.54 13.86
CA GLU A 454 -20.85 -12.50 15.20
C GLU A 454 -19.99 -11.66 16.16
N LYS A 455 -18.66 -11.86 16.12
CA LYS A 455 -17.73 -11.11 16.96
C LYS A 455 -17.70 -9.61 16.63
N ILE A 456 -17.77 -9.26 15.34
CA ILE A 456 -17.89 -7.87 14.90
C ILE A 456 -19.21 -7.27 15.43
N LYS A 457 -20.35 -7.97 15.27
CA LYS A 457 -21.65 -7.54 15.78
C LYS A 457 -21.61 -7.28 17.29
N GLU A 458 -21.09 -8.23 18.09
CA GLU A 458 -20.93 -8.05 19.53
C GLU A 458 -20.12 -6.78 19.85
N THR A 459 -18.98 -6.61 19.20
CA THR A 459 -18.06 -5.48 19.40
C THR A 459 -18.73 -4.14 19.06
N VAL A 460 -19.52 -4.07 17.99
CA VAL A 460 -20.28 -2.85 17.61
C VAL A 460 -21.36 -2.53 18.65
N ILE A 461 -22.10 -3.54 19.11
CA ILE A 461 -23.16 -3.34 20.11
C ILE A 461 -22.55 -2.89 21.44
N ASP A 462 -21.46 -3.52 21.89
CA ASP A 462 -20.78 -3.14 23.12
C ASP A 462 -20.24 -1.70 23.03
N TYR A 463 -19.63 -1.33 21.90
CA TYR A 463 -19.18 0.04 21.65
C TYR A 463 -20.31 1.06 21.69
N SER A 464 -21.49 0.71 21.15
CA SER A 464 -22.67 1.59 21.14
C SER A 464 -23.20 1.96 22.54
N ARG A 465 -22.84 1.17 23.56
CA ARG A 465 -23.27 1.34 24.96
C ARG A 465 -22.26 2.09 25.82
N LEU A 466 -21.08 2.42 25.28
CA LEU A 466 -20.05 3.12 26.02
C LEU A 466 -20.44 4.55 26.34
N SER A 467 -19.97 5.05 27.49
CA SER A 467 -20.16 6.45 27.86
C SER A 467 -19.32 7.38 26.96
N PRO A 468 -19.72 8.66 26.81
CA PRO A 468 -18.95 9.65 26.05
C PRO A 468 -17.48 9.76 26.52
N ASP A 469 -17.23 9.75 27.82
CA ASP A 469 -15.86 9.84 28.38
C ASP A 469 -15.03 8.61 27.99
N LYS A 470 -15.64 7.43 28.01
CA LYS A 470 -14.94 6.20 27.57
C LYS A 470 -14.62 6.23 26.07
N ILE A 471 -15.56 6.70 25.24
CA ILE A 471 -15.35 6.88 23.81
C ILE A 471 -14.23 7.89 23.56
N HIS A 472 -14.21 9.00 24.28
CA HIS A 472 -13.14 10.01 24.18
C HIS A 472 -11.77 9.39 24.49
N SER A 473 -11.65 8.69 25.62
CA SER A 473 -10.40 8.00 26.00
C SER A 473 -9.94 6.97 24.96
N ILE A 474 -10.87 6.22 24.35
CA ILE A 474 -10.57 5.26 23.29
C ILE A 474 -10.04 5.97 22.03
N ARG A 475 -10.61 7.12 21.68
CA ARG A 475 -10.17 7.93 20.53
C ARG A 475 -8.77 8.50 20.72
N GLU A 476 -8.45 8.96 21.94
CA GLU A 476 -7.09 9.40 22.28
C GLU A 476 -6.08 8.24 22.21
N ALA A 477 -6.47 7.07 22.71
CA ALA A 477 -5.63 5.88 22.64
C ALA A 477 -5.37 5.40 21.20
N ALA A 478 -6.38 5.51 20.33
CA ALA A 478 -6.24 5.23 18.90
C ALA A 478 -5.21 6.15 18.25
N HIS A 479 -5.32 7.45 18.48
CA HIS A 479 -4.37 8.43 17.95
C HIS A 479 -2.95 8.18 18.50
N ALA A 480 -2.81 7.92 19.79
CA ALA A 480 -1.52 7.64 20.41
C ALA A 480 -0.84 6.39 19.82
N LEU A 481 -1.60 5.34 19.53
CA LEU A 481 -1.07 4.16 18.83
C LEU A 481 -0.58 4.51 17.42
N SER A 482 -1.37 5.29 16.67
CA SER A 482 -1.00 5.64 15.29
C SER A 482 0.34 6.39 15.19
N GLN A 483 0.67 7.21 16.18
CA GLN A 483 1.93 7.97 16.20
C GLN A 483 3.17 7.07 16.20
N LYS A 484 3.06 5.82 16.67
CA LYS A 484 4.15 4.84 16.61
C LYS A 484 4.46 4.38 15.18
N ALA A 485 3.49 4.54 14.27
CA ALA A 485 3.65 4.24 12.85
C ALA A 485 4.07 5.47 12.01
N ASP A 486 4.51 6.56 12.64
CA ASP A 486 5.06 7.71 11.92
C ASP A 486 6.31 7.31 11.12
N TRP A 487 6.47 7.90 9.93
CA TRP A 487 7.64 7.62 9.09
C TRP A 487 8.96 7.95 9.77
N SER A 488 9.00 8.86 10.73
CA SER A 488 10.21 9.13 11.53
C SER A 488 10.68 7.91 12.32
N HIS A 489 9.78 6.99 12.64
CA HIS A 489 10.11 5.72 13.29
C HIS A 489 10.32 4.58 12.29
N PHE A 490 9.41 4.42 11.32
CA PHE A 490 9.46 3.30 10.39
C PHE A 490 10.53 3.42 9.32
N ILE A 491 11.08 4.62 9.09
CA ILE A 491 12.23 4.81 8.21
C ILE A 491 13.45 4.00 8.67
N GLU A 492 13.56 3.70 9.95
CA GLU A 492 14.66 2.92 10.51
C GLU A 492 14.78 1.52 9.88
N TYR A 493 13.64 0.87 9.58
CA TYR A 493 13.62 -0.42 8.89
C TYR A 493 14.20 -0.33 7.47
N TYR A 494 13.95 0.79 6.77
CA TYR A 494 14.50 1.03 5.45
C TYR A 494 16.00 1.32 5.48
N LEU A 495 16.46 2.08 6.47
CA LEU A 495 17.90 2.34 6.67
C LEU A 495 18.65 1.05 7.03
N GLU A 496 18.01 0.13 7.72
CA GLU A 496 18.55 -1.21 7.98
C GLU A 496 18.58 -2.04 6.70
N ALA A 497 17.51 -2.03 5.89
CA ALA A 497 17.47 -2.69 4.58
C ALA A 497 18.59 -2.19 3.65
N TYR A 498 18.90 -0.89 3.65
CA TYR A 498 20.03 -0.34 2.89
C TYR A 498 21.37 -0.91 3.35
N THR A 499 21.56 -1.04 4.67
CA THR A 499 22.79 -1.64 5.23
C THR A 499 22.93 -3.10 4.81
N ILE A 500 21.86 -3.89 4.93
CA ILE A 500 21.80 -5.30 4.50
C ILE A 500 22.13 -5.41 3.01
N ALA A 501 21.56 -4.54 2.17
CA ALA A 501 21.80 -4.55 0.73
C ALA A 501 23.28 -4.31 0.39
N PHE A 502 23.94 -3.35 1.05
CA PHE A 502 25.37 -3.11 0.85
C PHE A 502 26.23 -4.29 1.29
N GLU A 503 25.95 -4.87 2.45
CA GLU A 503 26.69 -6.03 2.95
C GLU A 503 26.58 -7.24 2.01
N ASN A 504 25.37 -7.48 1.47
CA ASN A 504 25.14 -8.60 0.56
C ASN A 504 25.68 -8.33 -0.84
N LYS A 505 25.60 -7.07 -1.33
CA LYS A 505 26.29 -6.65 -2.56
C LYS A 505 27.80 -6.95 -2.48
N ASP A 506 28.45 -6.57 -1.39
CA ASP A 506 29.89 -6.81 -1.21
C ASP A 506 30.22 -8.32 -1.19
N LYS A 507 29.37 -9.16 -0.56
CA LYS A 507 29.49 -10.62 -0.61
C LYS A 507 29.31 -11.17 -2.03
N ARG A 508 28.34 -10.62 -2.79
CA ARG A 508 28.04 -11.02 -4.18
C ARG A 508 29.23 -10.72 -5.10
N ILE A 509 29.82 -9.53 -4.98
CA ILE A 509 31.00 -9.14 -5.79
C ILE A 509 32.20 -10.01 -5.46
N ASN A 510 32.48 -10.22 -4.17
CA ASN A 510 33.63 -11.01 -3.73
C ASN A 510 33.53 -12.50 -4.09
N LYS A 511 32.34 -13.05 -4.34
CA LYS A 511 32.18 -14.43 -4.83
C LYS A 511 32.43 -14.60 -6.32
N LYS A 512 32.41 -13.51 -7.09
CA LYS A 512 32.69 -13.52 -8.55
C LYS A 512 34.16 -13.32 -8.88
N ILE A 513 35.01 -12.95 -7.89
CA ILE A 513 36.46 -12.85 -7.96
C ILE A 513 37.07 -14.17 -7.48
#